data_d2faeb6c61506f64800bc8d5a2707a5f
#
_entry.id   d2faeb6c61506f64800bc8d5a2707a5f
#
_cell.length_a   1.000
_cell.length_b   1.000
_cell.length_c   1.000
_cell.angle_alpha   90.00
_cell.angle_beta   90.00
_cell.angle_gamma   90.00
#
_symmetry.space_group_name_H-M   'P 1'
#
loop_
_entity.id
_entity.type
_entity.pdbx_description
1 polymer ?
#
loop_
_entity_poly.entity_id
_entity_poly.type
_entity_poly.pdbx_seq_one_letter_code
_entity_poly.pdbx_strand_id
1 'polypeptide(L)'
;KDVILYVGKAKNLPNRLKSYVAEKNHIIRTARMLSQTFKLEITTTANESEALLLEANLIKKHKPKFNILLKDDKSFPFIFISNKDQWAQVTKHRGKKDKEGFYFGPFASAGTANWTIKMLQKIFQIRVCDDSTFKNRKRPCILYQIKRCSGPCVDYIDKEDYKKSVDQAIQFVSGKSRDIQKNLSKQMEEASEKLDFERASIFRDRIKSLNIIQSSQRINEANLIDADVIAAYKESGKTCIQVFFYRSKQNWGNQAYFPKHDPDQSLSEIMSSFLMQFYENKNVPKLIIINTEIEDKKLIEETLSKKENSAISINVAKKGTKAKVIAMAEKNAKESLNRKIYETNNNKNLFEGVAKKFDLKNGLNLVEVYDNSHISGTNSVGAMITFGNEGFVKKRYRKFDIKTKG
;
A
#
# COMPACT_ATOMS: atom_id res chain seq x y z
N LYS A 1 5.22 -26.38 -22.29
CA LYS A 1 5.56 -25.79 -20.97
C LYS A 1 4.44 -26.14 -20.03
N ASP A 2 4.75 -26.82 -18.94
CA ASP A 2 3.80 -27.21 -17.91
C ASP A 2 3.23 -25.94 -17.26
N VAL A 3 1.91 -25.79 -17.25
CA VAL A 3 1.22 -24.65 -16.64
C VAL A 3 0.59 -25.12 -15.34
N ILE A 4 0.97 -24.50 -14.24
CA ILE A 4 0.38 -24.79 -12.94
C ILE A 4 -1.05 -24.22 -12.90
N LEU A 5 -2.02 -25.10 -12.73
CA LEU A 5 -3.43 -24.74 -12.73
C LEU A 5 -3.94 -24.35 -11.34
N TYR A 6 -3.44 -25.04 -10.30
CA TYR A 6 -3.85 -24.86 -8.93
C TYR A 6 -2.74 -25.24 -7.95
N VAL A 7 -2.66 -24.54 -6.83
CA VAL A 7 -1.85 -24.86 -5.66
C VAL A 7 -2.76 -24.93 -4.45
N GLY A 8 -2.63 -25.94 -3.61
CA GLY A 8 -3.43 -26.07 -2.40
C GLY A 8 -2.69 -26.82 -1.30
N LYS A 9 -2.98 -26.48 -0.05
CA LYS A 9 -2.51 -27.20 1.14
C LYS A 9 -3.48 -28.30 1.56
N ALA A 10 -2.97 -29.29 2.26
CA ALA A 10 -3.77 -30.30 2.92
C ALA A 10 -3.09 -30.77 4.22
N LYS A 11 -3.88 -30.92 5.30
CA LYS A 11 -3.41 -31.55 6.54
C LYS A 11 -3.25 -33.06 6.35
N ASN A 12 -4.10 -33.66 5.53
CA ASN A 12 -4.06 -35.07 5.14
C ASN A 12 -4.17 -35.19 3.63
N LEU A 13 -3.05 -35.40 2.94
CA LEU A 13 -2.97 -35.49 1.48
C LEU A 13 -3.82 -36.63 0.91
N PRO A 14 -3.79 -37.88 1.44
CA PRO A 14 -4.64 -38.96 0.94
C PRO A 14 -6.13 -38.62 0.95
N ASN A 15 -6.62 -38.01 2.02
CA ASN A 15 -8.05 -37.62 2.12
C ASN A 15 -8.37 -36.51 1.12
N ARG A 16 -7.49 -35.53 0.95
CA ARG A 16 -7.66 -34.46 -0.01
C ARG A 16 -7.70 -34.97 -1.46
N LEU A 17 -6.80 -35.91 -1.78
CA LEU A 17 -6.77 -36.52 -3.11
C LEU A 17 -8.00 -37.38 -3.37
N LYS A 18 -8.44 -38.17 -2.39
CA LYS A 18 -9.69 -38.92 -2.50
C LYS A 18 -10.90 -38.02 -2.79
N SER A 19 -10.95 -36.84 -2.18
CA SER A 19 -12.03 -35.88 -2.43
C SER A 19 -12.03 -35.31 -3.86
N TYR A 20 -10.89 -35.28 -4.53
CA TYR A 20 -10.81 -34.89 -5.96
C TYR A 20 -11.14 -36.03 -6.93
N VAL A 21 -10.92 -37.28 -6.53
CA VAL A 21 -11.20 -38.44 -7.37
C VAL A 21 -12.66 -38.91 -7.22
N ALA A 22 -13.33 -38.58 -6.12
CA ALA A 22 -14.72 -38.93 -5.89
C ALA A 22 -15.64 -38.24 -6.94
N GLU A 23 -16.25 -39.00 -7.82
CA GLU A 23 -17.04 -38.53 -8.99
C GLU A 23 -18.34 -37.77 -8.62
N LYS A 24 -18.73 -37.71 -7.36
CA LYS A 24 -20.00 -37.12 -6.93
C LYS A 24 -19.82 -35.75 -6.30
N ASN A 25 -20.43 -34.73 -6.93
CA ASN A 25 -20.68 -33.39 -6.40
C ASN A 25 -19.48 -32.43 -6.36
N HIS A 26 -18.62 -32.41 -7.36
CA HIS A 26 -17.68 -31.30 -7.49
C HIS A 26 -18.40 -30.01 -7.89
N ILE A 27 -18.09 -28.91 -7.19
CA ILE A 27 -18.43 -27.56 -7.68
C ILE A 27 -17.85 -27.40 -9.09
N ILE A 28 -18.60 -26.78 -10.00
CA ILE A 28 -18.27 -26.62 -11.44
C ILE A 28 -16.82 -26.21 -11.68
N ARG A 29 -16.27 -25.36 -10.81
CA ARG A 29 -14.87 -24.93 -10.85
C ARG A 29 -13.89 -26.08 -10.64
N THR A 30 -14.12 -26.91 -9.61
CA THR A 30 -13.24 -28.06 -9.30
C THR A 30 -13.30 -29.08 -10.42
N ALA A 31 -14.48 -29.36 -10.96
CA ALA A 31 -14.64 -30.24 -12.10
C ALA A 31 -13.88 -29.72 -13.34
N ARG A 32 -13.97 -28.40 -13.63
CA ARG A 32 -13.22 -27.77 -14.74
C ARG A 32 -11.71 -27.77 -14.48
N MET A 33 -11.25 -27.62 -13.25
CA MET A 33 -9.83 -27.74 -12.90
C MET A 33 -9.35 -29.17 -13.17
N LEU A 34 -10.06 -30.17 -12.66
CA LEU A 34 -9.71 -31.58 -12.80
C LEU A 34 -9.68 -32.00 -14.27
N SER A 35 -10.64 -31.57 -15.09
CA SER A 35 -10.68 -31.90 -16.54
C SER A 35 -9.48 -31.35 -17.32
N GLN A 36 -8.74 -30.37 -16.78
CA GLN A 36 -7.55 -29.78 -17.39
C GLN A 36 -6.24 -30.26 -16.74
N THR A 37 -6.33 -31.11 -15.70
CA THR A 37 -5.16 -31.57 -14.93
C THR A 37 -4.60 -32.85 -15.52
N PHE A 38 -3.32 -32.81 -15.90
CA PHE A 38 -2.57 -33.98 -16.42
C PHE A 38 -1.56 -34.54 -15.42
N LYS A 39 -1.09 -33.72 -14.45
CA LYS A 39 -0.04 -34.10 -13.53
C LYS A 39 -0.32 -33.48 -12.15
N LEU A 40 0.01 -34.24 -11.12
CA LEU A 40 -0.01 -33.84 -9.73
C LEU A 40 1.40 -33.89 -9.16
N GLU A 41 1.81 -32.83 -8.48
CA GLU A 41 3.07 -32.78 -7.72
C GLU A 41 2.75 -32.56 -6.24
N ILE A 42 3.46 -33.28 -5.38
CA ILE A 42 3.29 -33.24 -3.93
C ILE A 42 4.59 -32.78 -3.28
N THR A 43 4.49 -31.82 -2.37
CA THR A 43 5.58 -31.38 -1.51
C THR A 43 5.15 -31.53 -0.06
N THR A 44 5.92 -32.28 0.74
CA THR A 44 5.70 -32.40 2.19
C THR A 44 6.44 -31.32 2.94
N THR A 45 5.83 -30.80 4.01
CA THR A 45 6.41 -29.79 4.90
C THR A 45 6.44 -30.30 6.33
N ALA A 46 7.26 -29.70 7.19
CA ALA A 46 7.41 -30.17 8.57
C ALA A 46 6.16 -29.86 9.43
N ASN A 47 5.40 -28.82 9.08
CA ASN A 47 4.19 -28.43 9.81
C ASN A 47 3.18 -27.68 8.90
N GLU A 48 1.97 -27.49 9.43
CA GLU A 48 0.86 -26.88 8.70
C GLU A 48 1.11 -25.38 8.39
N SER A 49 1.84 -24.67 9.25
CA SER A 49 2.22 -23.25 9.02
C SER A 49 3.18 -23.12 7.83
N GLU A 50 4.13 -24.06 7.70
CA GLU A 50 5.03 -24.09 6.53
C GLU A 50 4.28 -24.42 5.24
N ALA A 51 3.31 -25.36 5.31
CA ALA A 51 2.45 -25.66 4.17
C ALA A 51 1.67 -24.43 3.71
N LEU A 52 1.13 -23.65 4.63
CA LEU A 52 0.37 -22.43 4.35
C LEU A 52 1.27 -21.33 3.73
N LEU A 53 2.48 -21.14 4.22
CA LEU A 53 3.46 -20.22 3.65
C LEU A 53 3.92 -20.66 2.26
N LEU A 54 4.19 -21.95 2.08
CA LEU A 54 4.58 -22.50 0.78
C LEU A 54 3.48 -22.35 -0.25
N GLU A 55 2.23 -22.61 0.11
CA GLU A 55 1.05 -22.39 -0.73
C GLU A 55 0.99 -20.93 -1.20
N ALA A 56 1.05 -19.97 -0.27
CA ALA A 56 1.01 -18.54 -0.58
C ALA A 56 2.15 -18.14 -1.53
N ASN A 57 3.37 -18.60 -1.28
CA ASN A 57 4.54 -18.35 -2.11
C ASN A 57 4.40 -18.90 -3.53
N LEU A 58 3.92 -20.14 -3.67
CA LEU A 58 3.72 -20.79 -4.98
C LEU A 58 2.59 -20.12 -5.76
N ILE A 59 1.48 -19.74 -5.10
CA ILE A 59 0.40 -18.98 -5.73
C ILE A 59 0.93 -17.66 -6.29
N LYS A 60 1.72 -16.94 -5.52
CA LYS A 60 2.31 -15.67 -5.94
C LYS A 60 3.29 -15.83 -7.11
N LYS A 61 4.16 -16.85 -7.05
CA LYS A 61 5.16 -17.15 -8.07
C LYS A 61 4.53 -17.55 -9.40
N HIS A 62 3.58 -18.48 -9.35
CA HIS A 62 3.04 -19.12 -10.55
C HIS A 62 1.72 -18.53 -11.03
N LYS A 63 0.98 -17.81 -10.16
CA LYS A 63 -0.31 -17.19 -10.45
C LYS A 63 -1.32 -18.15 -11.10
N PRO A 64 -1.58 -19.31 -10.46
CA PRO A 64 -2.39 -20.36 -11.05
C PRO A 64 -3.82 -19.87 -11.34
N LYS A 65 -4.40 -20.36 -12.43
CA LYS A 65 -5.71 -19.93 -12.92
C LYS A 65 -6.84 -20.17 -11.91
N PHE A 66 -6.75 -21.25 -11.16
CA PHE A 66 -7.80 -21.70 -10.22
C PHE A 66 -7.51 -21.31 -8.75
N ASN A 67 -6.58 -20.40 -8.47
CA ASN A 67 -6.39 -19.83 -7.14
C ASN A 67 -6.93 -18.40 -7.05
N ILE A 68 -7.17 -17.98 -5.82
CA ILE A 68 -7.39 -16.56 -5.51
C ILE A 68 -6.08 -15.83 -5.70
N LEU A 69 -6.08 -14.75 -6.48
CA LEU A 69 -4.87 -14.01 -6.83
C LEU A 69 -4.97 -12.54 -6.40
N LEU A 70 -4.01 -12.08 -5.63
CA LEU A 70 -3.82 -10.67 -5.34
C LEU A 70 -3.01 -10.02 -6.48
N LYS A 71 -3.66 -9.17 -7.30
CA LYS A 71 -3.03 -8.55 -8.48
C LYS A 71 -2.02 -7.45 -8.15
N ASP A 72 -2.24 -6.67 -7.08
CA ASP A 72 -1.44 -5.50 -6.71
C ASP A 72 -0.55 -5.79 -5.50
N ASP A 73 0.68 -6.24 -5.79
CA ASP A 73 1.68 -6.60 -4.79
C ASP A 73 2.87 -5.62 -4.77
N LYS A 74 2.60 -4.34 -4.96
CA LYS A 74 3.63 -3.31 -4.86
C LYS A 74 4.01 -3.09 -3.40
N SER A 75 5.32 -2.96 -3.13
CA SER A 75 5.81 -2.55 -1.82
C SER A 75 5.23 -1.19 -1.43
N PHE A 76 4.85 -1.07 -0.16
CA PHE A 76 4.38 0.20 0.38
C PHE A 76 5.51 1.23 0.44
N PRO A 77 5.19 2.52 0.29
CA PRO A 77 6.12 3.58 0.59
C PRO A 77 6.30 3.75 2.11
N PHE A 78 7.51 4.07 2.49
CA PHE A 78 7.91 4.47 3.84
C PHE A 78 8.44 5.90 3.80
N ILE A 79 8.37 6.60 4.91
CA ILE A 79 9.18 7.79 5.15
C ILE A 79 10.47 7.30 5.78
N PHE A 80 11.58 7.69 5.20
CA PHE A 80 12.91 7.41 5.69
C PHE A 80 13.54 8.71 6.19
N ILE A 81 14.08 8.68 7.42
CA ILE A 81 14.88 9.76 8.00
C ILE A 81 16.28 9.19 8.23
N SER A 82 17.26 9.72 7.50
CA SER A 82 18.64 9.24 7.60
C SER A 82 19.25 9.53 8.98
N ASN A 83 20.11 8.63 9.47
CA ASN A 83 20.86 8.81 10.73
C ASN A 83 22.36 8.77 10.49
N LYS A 84 22.79 8.69 9.23
CA LYS A 84 24.19 8.50 8.85
C LYS A 84 25.04 9.75 8.99
N ASP A 85 24.43 10.93 8.84
CA ASP A 85 25.10 12.23 8.82
C ASP A 85 24.48 13.19 9.84
N GLN A 86 25.28 14.18 10.28
CA GLN A 86 24.85 15.25 11.18
C GLN A 86 23.63 16.05 10.63
N TRP A 87 23.42 16.01 9.30
CA TRP A 87 22.35 16.67 8.58
C TRP A 87 21.36 15.66 8.02
N ALA A 88 20.52 15.11 8.87
CA ALA A 88 19.54 14.10 8.48
C ALA A 88 18.64 14.57 7.33
N GLN A 89 18.34 13.66 6.40
CA GLN A 89 17.48 13.87 5.25
C GLN A 89 16.15 13.13 5.45
N VAL A 90 15.04 13.73 5.06
CA VAL A 90 13.74 13.08 5.00
C VAL A 90 13.40 12.74 3.56
N THR A 91 13.18 11.46 3.26
CA THR A 91 12.85 10.98 1.90
C THR A 91 11.76 9.91 1.92
N LYS A 92 11.17 9.68 0.75
CA LYS A 92 10.30 8.54 0.51
C LYS A 92 11.15 7.32 0.12
N HIS A 93 10.94 6.21 0.79
CA HIS A 93 11.62 4.94 0.52
C HIS A 93 10.64 3.86 0.09
N ARG A 94 11.08 2.96 -0.79
CA ARG A 94 10.38 1.73 -1.16
C ARG A 94 11.38 0.59 -1.31
N GLY A 95 10.95 -0.62 -0.96
CA GLY A 95 11.78 -1.82 -1.07
C GLY A 95 12.44 -2.20 0.25
N LYS A 96 13.62 -2.82 0.18
CA LYS A 96 14.38 -3.27 1.34
C LYS A 96 14.82 -2.08 2.21
N LYS A 97 14.79 -2.28 3.52
CA LYS A 97 15.22 -1.30 4.51
C LYS A 97 16.71 -1.48 4.81
N ASP A 98 17.54 -1.17 3.82
CA ASP A 98 18.99 -1.40 3.83
C ASP A 98 19.83 -0.18 4.23
N LYS A 99 19.20 1.00 4.37
CA LYS A 99 19.86 2.24 4.74
C LYS A 99 19.83 2.46 6.25
N GLU A 100 20.91 2.99 6.82
CA GLU A 100 20.97 3.40 8.22
C GLU A 100 20.07 4.60 8.48
N GLY A 101 19.08 4.42 9.36
CA GLY A 101 18.12 5.46 9.72
C GLY A 101 16.77 4.90 10.15
N PHE A 102 15.82 5.79 10.27
CA PHE A 102 14.49 5.47 10.77
C PHE A 102 13.49 5.33 9.63
N TYR A 103 12.74 4.24 9.64
CA TYR A 103 11.68 3.95 8.65
C TYR A 103 10.32 4.01 9.32
N PHE A 104 9.47 4.90 8.83
CA PHE A 104 8.10 5.07 9.29
C PHE A 104 7.13 4.67 8.18
N GLY A 105 6.19 3.79 8.48
CA GLY A 105 5.26 3.22 7.52
C GLY A 105 4.75 1.85 7.97
N PRO A 106 4.02 1.14 7.14
CA PRO A 106 3.74 1.43 5.72
C PRO A 106 2.69 2.54 5.51
N PHE A 107 2.87 3.38 4.50
CA PHE A 107 1.85 4.32 4.05
C PHE A 107 1.00 3.68 2.94
N ALA A 108 -0.30 3.95 2.93
CA ALA A 108 -1.23 3.40 1.94
C ALA A 108 -0.87 3.76 0.50
N SER A 109 -0.36 4.97 0.28
CA SER A 109 0.00 5.46 -1.04
C SER A 109 1.23 6.37 -1.04
N ALA A 110 1.84 6.53 -2.23
CA ALA A 110 2.91 7.50 -2.42
C ALA A 110 2.44 8.94 -2.17
N GLY A 111 1.18 9.24 -2.47
CA GLY A 111 0.56 10.54 -2.22
C GLY A 111 0.53 10.86 -0.73
N THR A 112 0.06 9.92 0.10
CA THR A 112 0.03 10.07 1.57
C THR A 112 1.43 10.25 2.15
N ALA A 113 2.41 9.46 1.71
CA ALA A 113 3.80 9.60 2.15
C ALA A 113 4.38 10.98 1.76
N ASN A 114 4.18 11.42 0.53
CA ASN A 114 4.64 12.73 0.07
C ASN A 114 3.96 13.88 0.83
N TRP A 115 2.66 13.77 1.10
CA TRP A 115 1.94 14.75 1.91
C TRP A 115 2.53 14.85 3.32
N THR A 116 2.78 13.71 3.97
CA THR A 116 3.40 13.68 5.30
C THR A 116 4.81 14.29 5.28
N ILE A 117 5.64 13.99 4.27
CA ILE A 117 6.96 14.61 4.10
C ILE A 117 6.83 16.15 3.98
N LYS A 118 5.89 16.64 3.18
CA LYS A 118 5.63 18.09 3.07
C LYS A 118 5.21 18.71 4.39
N MET A 119 4.46 17.98 5.22
CA MET A 119 4.07 18.43 6.55
C MET A 119 5.27 18.46 7.51
N LEU A 120 6.11 17.43 7.51
CA LEU A 120 7.35 17.40 8.30
C LEU A 120 8.26 18.57 7.93
N GLN A 121 8.42 18.88 6.65
CA GLN A 121 9.15 20.06 6.18
C GLN A 121 8.56 21.37 6.74
N LYS A 122 7.24 21.52 6.68
CA LYS A 122 6.56 22.74 7.13
C LYS A 122 6.71 22.96 8.64
N ILE A 123 6.69 21.88 9.43
CA ILE A 123 6.73 21.95 10.90
C ILE A 123 8.16 22.01 11.43
N PHE A 124 9.04 21.11 10.94
CA PHE A 124 10.38 20.89 11.49
C PHE A 124 11.50 21.42 10.61
N GLN A 125 11.20 21.91 9.40
CA GLN A 125 12.13 22.53 8.45
C GLN A 125 13.36 21.65 8.09
N ILE A 126 13.14 20.33 7.99
CA ILE A 126 14.16 19.34 7.68
C ILE A 126 14.41 19.28 6.16
N ARG A 127 15.68 19.11 5.76
CA ARG A 127 16.06 18.98 4.34
C ARG A 127 15.50 17.72 3.68
N VAL A 128 15.23 17.82 2.38
CA VAL A 128 14.83 16.69 1.52
C VAL A 128 15.76 16.51 0.32
N CYS A 129 16.68 17.48 0.09
CA CYS A 129 17.66 17.37 -0.99
C CYS A 129 18.63 16.22 -0.75
N ASP A 130 19.10 15.62 -1.83
CA ASP A 130 20.12 14.58 -1.81
C ASP A 130 21.50 15.16 -1.36
N ASP A 131 22.40 14.26 -0.97
CA ASP A 131 23.70 14.66 -0.38
C ASP A 131 24.60 15.34 -1.41
N SER A 132 24.49 15.02 -2.71
CA SER A 132 25.26 15.69 -3.75
C SER A 132 24.82 17.15 -3.92
N THR A 133 23.51 17.37 -3.98
CA THR A 133 22.91 18.72 -4.01
C THR A 133 23.25 19.49 -2.74
N PHE A 134 23.20 18.86 -1.56
CA PHE A 134 23.52 19.48 -0.28
C PHE A 134 24.95 20.00 -0.22
N LYS A 135 25.93 19.14 -0.56
CA LYS A 135 27.37 19.47 -0.50
C LYS A 135 27.82 20.55 -1.49
N ASN A 136 27.16 20.60 -2.66
CA ASN A 136 27.56 21.53 -3.74
C ASN A 136 26.86 22.89 -3.66
N ARG A 137 25.99 23.11 -2.66
CA ARG A 137 25.19 24.34 -2.59
C ARG A 137 25.94 25.47 -1.91
N LYS A 138 25.99 26.62 -2.56
CA LYS A 138 26.63 27.86 -2.06
C LYS A 138 25.63 28.95 -1.63
N ARG A 139 24.33 28.76 -1.92
CA ARG A 139 23.26 29.69 -1.54
C ARG A 139 21.99 28.92 -1.16
N PRO A 140 21.13 29.46 -0.27
CA PRO A 140 19.92 28.79 0.13
C PRO A 140 18.98 28.59 -1.06
N CYS A 141 18.23 27.48 -1.05
CA CYS A 141 17.25 27.20 -2.09
C CYS A 141 15.89 27.79 -1.73
N ILE A 142 14.94 27.69 -2.68
CA ILE A 142 13.55 28.14 -2.50
C ILE A 142 12.88 27.57 -1.25
N LEU A 143 13.23 26.34 -0.83
CA LEU A 143 12.66 25.73 0.37
C LEU A 143 13.01 26.48 1.65
N TYR A 144 14.19 27.12 1.72
CA TYR A 144 14.52 28.01 2.82
C TYR A 144 13.65 29.27 2.77
N GLN A 145 13.56 29.92 1.63
CA GLN A 145 12.76 31.14 1.46
C GLN A 145 11.29 30.95 1.81
N ILE A 146 10.71 29.78 1.46
CA ILE A 146 9.32 29.45 1.79
C ILE A 146 9.18 28.76 3.17
N LYS A 147 10.21 28.87 4.04
CA LYS A 147 10.24 28.33 5.41
C LYS A 147 9.91 26.83 5.52
N ARG A 148 10.41 26.04 4.57
CA ARG A 148 10.30 24.57 4.56
C ARG A 148 11.63 23.85 4.78
N CYS A 149 12.73 24.58 4.93
CA CYS A 149 14.06 24.08 5.25
C CYS A 149 14.78 25.12 6.06
N SER A 150 15.53 24.74 7.06
CA SER A 150 16.32 25.66 7.92
C SER A 150 17.65 26.11 7.29
N GLY A 151 17.98 25.63 6.07
CA GLY A 151 19.17 26.05 5.34
C GLY A 151 20.49 25.48 5.86
N PRO A 152 20.57 24.20 6.29
CA PRO A 152 21.80 23.63 6.85
C PRO A 152 22.94 23.52 5.84
N CYS A 153 22.66 23.60 4.53
CA CYS A 153 23.66 23.58 3.47
C CYS A 153 24.48 24.88 3.34
N VAL A 154 24.07 25.94 4.03
CA VAL A 154 24.72 27.27 4.04
C VAL A 154 24.88 27.82 5.48
N ASP A 155 24.92 26.91 6.44
CA ASP A 155 25.18 27.14 7.85
C ASP A 155 24.22 28.17 8.52
N TYR A 156 22.94 28.23 8.05
CA TYR A 156 21.90 29.08 8.64
C TYR A 156 21.27 28.50 9.91
N ILE A 157 21.58 27.26 10.24
CA ILE A 157 21.24 26.59 11.48
C ILE A 157 22.44 25.81 11.99
N ASP A 158 22.67 25.79 13.31
CA ASP A 158 23.67 24.94 13.90
C ASP A 158 23.25 23.46 13.96
N LYS A 159 24.24 22.58 14.23
CA LYS A 159 24.03 21.12 14.21
C LYS A 159 23.13 20.65 15.35
N GLU A 160 23.20 21.28 16.52
CA GLU A 160 22.41 20.87 17.68
C GLU A 160 20.91 21.21 17.48
N ASP A 161 20.63 22.41 17.01
CA ASP A 161 19.27 22.85 16.76
C ASP A 161 18.64 22.10 15.58
N TYR A 162 19.45 21.77 14.56
CA TYR A 162 18.97 20.90 13.47
C TYR A 162 18.64 19.49 13.99
N LYS A 163 19.49 18.91 14.82
CA LYS A 163 19.27 17.61 15.45
C LYS A 163 18.01 17.61 16.31
N LYS A 164 17.78 18.65 17.13
CA LYS A 164 16.54 18.81 17.90
C LYS A 164 15.30 18.79 17.00
N SER A 165 15.36 19.48 15.84
CA SER A 165 14.27 19.49 14.86
C SER A 165 14.02 18.10 14.26
N VAL A 166 15.06 17.34 13.96
CA VAL A 166 14.99 15.96 13.48
C VAL A 166 14.40 15.02 14.54
N ASP A 167 14.86 15.12 15.79
CA ASP A 167 14.36 14.31 16.90
C ASP A 167 12.87 14.58 17.17
N GLN A 168 12.45 15.84 17.11
CA GLN A 168 11.03 16.21 17.19
C GLN A 168 10.22 15.62 16.03
N ALA A 169 10.75 15.62 14.81
CA ALA A 169 10.07 14.99 13.68
C ALA A 169 9.94 13.48 13.85
N ILE A 170 10.98 12.80 14.34
CA ILE A 170 10.95 11.37 14.67
C ILE A 170 9.88 11.09 15.74
N GLN A 171 9.85 11.87 16.82
CA GLN A 171 8.85 11.75 17.87
C GLN A 171 7.43 11.97 17.34
N PHE A 172 7.25 12.95 16.45
CA PHE A 172 5.95 13.22 15.82
C PHE A 172 5.44 12.03 15.00
N VAL A 173 6.27 11.49 14.11
CA VAL A 173 5.89 10.34 13.29
C VAL A 173 5.72 9.07 14.13
N SER A 174 6.38 8.99 15.30
CA SER A 174 6.21 7.94 16.30
C SER A 174 4.94 8.10 17.17
N GLY A 175 4.12 9.12 16.93
CA GLY A 175 2.85 9.34 17.64
C GLY A 175 2.92 10.15 18.93
N LYS A 176 4.06 10.74 19.28
CA LYS A 176 4.26 11.60 20.48
C LYS A 176 3.90 13.07 20.20
N SER A 177 2.86 13.32 19.44
CA SER A 177 2.49 14.66 18.98
C SER A 177 2.06 15.62 20.09
N ARG A 178 1.47 15.10 21.20
CA ARG A 178 1.06 15.92 22.36
C ARG A 178 2.27 16.50 23.11
N ASP A 179 3.33 15.72 23.27
CA ASP A 179 4.53 16.17 24.00
C ASP A 179 5.25 17.26 23.18
N ILE A 180 5.28 17.11 21.85
CA ILE A 180 5.84 18.13 20.95
C ILE A 180 5.01 19.43 21.04
N GLN A 181 3.67 19.33 21.03
CA GLN A 181 2.81 20.50 21.13
C GLN A 181 3.04 21.25 22.45
N LYS A 182 3.13 20.55 23.58
CA LYS A 182 3.44 21.15 24.88
C LYS A 182 4.80 21.86 24.87
N ASN A 183 5.83 21.21 24.29
CA ASN A 183 7.17 21.80 24.18
C ASN A 183 7.17 23.04 23.30
N LEU A 184 6.53 23.00 22.14
CA LEU A 184 6.41 24.17 21.26
C LEU A 184 5.62 25.32 21.91
N SER A 185 4.56 25.01 22.69
CA SER A 185 3.83 26.03 23.45
C SER A 185 4.74 26.71 24.48
N LYS A 186 5.52 25.95 25.23
CA LYS A 186 6.48 26.48 26.18
C LYS A 186 7.54 27.38 25.50
N GLN A 187 8.10 26.92 24.38
CA GLN A 187 9.08 27.70 23.59
C GLN A 187 8.45 29.00 23.02
N MET A 188 7.18 28.96 22.66
CA MET A 188 6.45 30.15 22.19
C MET A 188 6.27 31.15 23.32
N GLU A 189 5.88 30.71 24.52
CA GLU A 189 5.74 31.54 25.72
C GLU A 189 7.07 32.16 26.14
N GLU A 190 8.15 31.38 26.25
CA GLU A 190 9.50 31.84 26.55
C GLU A 190 10.02 32.88 25.54
N ALA A 191 9.75 32.72 24.25
CA ALA A 191 10.11 33.68 23.22
C ALA A 191 9.29 35.00 23.37
N SER A 192 7.98 34.85 23.67
CA SER A 192 7.08 35.98 23.91
C SER A 192 7.52 36.83 25.15
N GLU A 193 7.88 36.16 26.25
CA GLU A 193 8.37 36.81 27.47
C GLU A 193 9.67 37.60 27.20
N LYS A 194 10.53 37.09 26.29
CA LYS A 194 11.75 37.77 25.86
C LYS A 194 11.52 38.82 24.77
N LEU A 195 10.27 39.14 24.44
CA LEU A 195 9.82 40.04 23.37
C LEU A 195 10.35 39.67 21.98
N ASP A 196 10.75 38.40 21.77
CA ASP A 196 11.13 37.84 20.48
C ASP A 196 9.88 37.34 19.75
N PHE A 197 9.11 38.31 19.25
CA PHE A 197 7.82 38.02 18.57
C PHE A 197 7.98 37.27 17.25
N GLU A 198 9.14 37.40 16.60
CA GLU A 198 9.41 36.64 15.37
C GLU A 198 9.54 35.15 15.67
N ARG A 199 10.33 34.76 16.68
CA ARG A 199 10.42 33.36 17.12
C ARG A 199 9.09 32.85 17.68
N ALA A 200 8.40 33.63 18.47
CA ALA A 200 7.07 33.27 18.98
C ALA A 200 6.08 32.96 17.84
N SER A 201 6.08 33.79 16.77
CA SER A 201 5.23 33.56 15.61
C SER A 201 5.54 32.27 14.86
N ILE A 202 6.83 31.91 14.76
CA ILE A 202 7.26 30.63 14.15
C ILE A 202 6.72 29.45 14.94
N PHE A 203 6.84 29.46 16.28
CA PHE A 203 6.31 28.39 17.12
C PHE A 203 4.77 28.29 17.03
N ARG A 204 4.07 29.41 17.06
CA ARG A 204 2.61 29.48 16.86
C ARG A 204 2.19 28.82 15.53
N ASP A 205 2.88 29.11 14.44
CA ASP A 205 2.55 28.59 13.10
C ASP A 205 2.86 27.09 12.99
N ARG A 206 3.89 26.60 13.68
CA ARG A 206 4.17 25.17 13.86
C ARG A 206 3.04 24.47 14.62
N ILE A 207 2.58 25.06 15.75
CA ILE A 207 1.46 24.54 16.55
C ILE A 207 0.17 24.49 15.71
N LYS A 208 -0.15 25.55 14.97
CA LYS A 208 -1.30 25.55 14.04
C LYS A 208 -1.22 24.43 13.02
N SER A 209 -0.05 24.19 12.46
CA SER A 209 0.17 23.11 11.49
C SER A 209 0.01 21.73 12.12
N LEU A 210 0.47 21.53 13.35
CA LEU A 210 0.24 20.31 14.14
C LEU A 210 -1.25 20.09 14.42
N ASN A 211 -1.98 21.12 14.80
CA ASN A 211 -3.43 21.05 15.08
C ASN A 211 -4.24 20.65 13.84
N ILE A 212 -3.89 21.15 12.65
CA ILE A 212 -4.52 20.76 11.39
C ILE A 212 -4.35 19.26 11.13
N ILE A 213 -3.15 18.72 11.38
CA ILE A 213 -2.89 17.30 11.20
C ILE A 213 -3.69 16.47 12.22
N GLN A 214 -3.69 16.89 13.49
CA GLN A 214 -4.42 16.19 14.55
C GLN A 214 -5.94 16.24 14.32
N SER A 215 -6.49 17.33 13.81
CA SER A 215 -7.93 17.44 13.52
C SER A 215 -8.36 16.53 12.36
N SER A 216 -7.51 16.38 11.34
CA SER A 216 -7.77 15.42 10.26
C SER A 216 -7.64 13.96 10.70
N GLN A 217 -6.99 13.70 11.84
CA GLN A 217 -6.77 12.35 12.41
C GLN A 217 -7.78 11.97 13.51
N ARG A 218 -8.74 12.84 13.88
CA ARG A 218 -9.74 12.57 14.93
C ARG A 218 -10.66 11.38 14.68
N ILE A 219 -10.52 10.69 13.55
CA ILE A 219 -11.32 9.51 13.16
C ILE A 219 -10.83 8.22 13.84
N ASN A 220 -9.82 8.28 14.71
CA ASN A 220 -9.36 7.08 15.44
C ASN A 220 -10.11 6.90 16.78
N GLU A 221 -11.45 6.81 16.72
CA GLU A 221 -12.30 6.58 17.91
C GLU A 221 -11.96 5.26 18.64
N ALA A 222 -11.39 4.29 17.94
CA ALA A 222 -11.03 2.98 18.49
C ALA A 222 -9.69 2.96 19.24
N ASN A 223 -8.96 4.07 19.31
CA ASN A 223 -7.64 4.21 19.94
C ASN A 223 -6.63 3.11 19.50
N LEU A 224 -6.67 2.75 18.21
CA LEU A 224 -5.82 1.72 17.62
C LEU A 224 -4.37 2.24 17.54
N ILE A 225 -3.46 1.54 18.22
CA ILE A 225 -2.03 1.94 18.29
C ILE A 225 -1.28 1.43 17.07
N ASP A 226 -1.35 0.12 16.83
CA ASP A 226 -0.71 -0.59 15.72
C ASP A 226 -1.66 -1.69 15.24
N ALA A 227 -2.41 -1.40 14.20
CA ALA A 227 -3.45 -2.28 13.68
C ALA A 227 -3.69 -2.09 12.19
N ASP A 228 -4.09 -3.15 11.50
CA ASP A 228 -4.70 -3.08 10.18
C ASP A 228 -6.18 -3.44 10.30
N VAL A 229 -7.05 -2.59 9.73
CA VAL A 229 -8.48 -2.83 9.66
C VAL A 229 -8.81 -3.22 8.22
N ILE A 230 -9.27 -4.45 8.04
CA ILE A 230 -9.43 -5.09 6.73
C ILE A 230 -10.88 -5.51 6.56
N ALA A 231 -11.59 -4.86 5.65
CA ALA A 231 -12.97 -5.18 5.35
C ALA A 231 -13.12 -5.66 3.91
N ALA A 232 -13.80 -6.77 3.72
CA ALA A 232 -14.15 -7.30 2.41
C ALA A 232 -15.62 -7.07 2.11
N TYR A 233 -15.91 -6.69 0.88
CA TYR A 233 -17.26 -6.59 0.34
C TYR A 233 -17.33 -7.28 -1.02
N LYS A 234 -18.33 -8.16 -1.20
CA LYS A 234 -18.53 -8.95 -2.42
C LYS A 234 -19.87 -8.64 -3.02
N GLU A 235 -19.90 -8.35 -4.32
CA GLU A 235 -21.10 -8.10 -5.10
C GLU A 235 -20.87 -8.49 -6.56
N SER A 236 -21.89 -9.10 -7.20
CA SER A 236 -21.86 -9.49 -8.61
C SER A 236 -20.62 -10.31 -8.97
N GLY A 237 -20.21 -11.26 -8.12
CA GLY A 237 -19.08 -12.14 -8.35
C GLY A 237 -17.70 -11.45 -8.27
N LYS A 238 -17.64 -10.19 -7.84
CA LYS A 238 -16.40 -9.42 -7.63
C LYS A 238 -16.25 -9.04 -6.17
N THR A 239 -15.02 -8.90 -5.71
CA THR A 239 -14.72 -8.50 -4.31
C THR A 239 -13.77 -7.33 -4.27
N CYS A 240 -14.06 -6.41 -3.36
CA CYS A 240 -13.12 -5.39 -2.92
C CYS A 240 -12.72 -5.67 -1.47
N ILE A 241 -11.43 -5.61 -1.18
CA ILE A 241 -10.89 -5.65 0.18
C ILE A 241 -10.25 -4.30 0.46
N GLN A 242 -10.78 -3.60 1.46
CA GLN A 242 -10.28 -2.31 1.90
C GLN A 242 -9.42 -2.49 3.14
N VAL A 243 -8.19 -1.98 3.10
CA VAL A 243 -7.24 -2.03 4.22
C VAL A 243 -6.98 -0.62 4.70
N PHE A 244 -7.16 -0.36 5.99
CA PHE A 244 -6.78 0.87 6.69
C PHE A 244 -5.58 0.57 7.58
N PHE A 245 -4.58 1.44 7.54
CA PHE A 245 -3.34 1.30 8.28
C PHE A 245 -3.33 2.23 9.48
N TYR A 246 -3.36 1.68 10.68
CA TYR A 246 -3.20 2.42 11.93
C TYR A 246 -1.82 2.15 12.50
N ARG A 247 -1.01 3.20 12.67
CA ARG A 247 0.31 3.14 13.29
C ARG A 247 0.46 4.33 14.23
N SER A 248 1.03 4.10 15.42
CA SER A 248 1.24 5.14 16.43
C SER A 248 -0.04 5.94 16.73
N LYS A 249 -1.19 5.29 16.81
CA LYS A 249 -2.54 5.88 17.00
C LYS A 249 -3.01 6.79 15.85
N GLN A 250 -2.33 6.78 14.71
CA GLN A 250 -2.66 7.60 13.55
C GLN A 250 -3.14 6.71 12.39
N ASN A 251 -4.11 7.20 11.64
CA ASN A 251 -4.53 6.57 10.38
C ASN A 251 -3.57 7.03 9.26
N TRP A 252 -2.75 6.11 8.75
CA TRP A 252 -1.78 6.37 7.68
C TRP A 252 -2.34 6.10 6.29
N GLY A 253 -3.66 6.12 6.18
CA GLY A 253 -4.38 5.98 4.94
C GLY A 253 -4.98 4.60 4.74
N ASN A 254 -5.57 4.42 3.57
CA ASN A 254 -6.25 3.18 3.20
C ASN A 254 -5.96 2.83 1.74
N GLN A 255 -6.14 1.54 1.41
CA GLN A 255 -5.94 1.02 0.07
C GLN A 255 -7.00 -0.03 -0.24
N ALA A 256 -7.59 0.09 -1.44
CA ALA A 256 -8.51 -0.91 -1.98
C ALA A 256 -7.76 -1.94 -2.82
N TYR A 257 -8.12 -3.21 -2.64
CA TYR A 257 -7.61 -4.36 -3.39
C TYR A 257 -8.77 -5.09 -4.06
N PHE A 258 -8.53 -5.57 -5.26
CA PHE A 258 -9.51 -6.31 -6.05
C PHE A 258 -8.93 -7.68 -6.40
N PRO A 259 -8.99 -8.66 -5.47
CA PRO A 259 -8.48 -10.01 -5.73
C PRO A 259 -9.24 -10.65 -6.89
N LYS A 260 -8.51 -11.40 -7.71
CA LYS A 260 -9.12 -12.19 -8.77
C LYS A 260 -9.48 -13.56 -8.19
N HIS A 261 -10.74 -13.92 -8.25
CA HIS A 261 -11.26 -15.17 -7.70
C HIS A 261 -12.44 -15.67 -8.54
N ASP A 262 -12.88 -16.88 -8.26
CA ASP A 262 -14.11 -17.43 -8.84
C ASP A 262 -15.34 -16.77 -8.19
N PRO A 263 -16.42 -16.47 -8.94
CA PRO A 263 -17.64 -15.90 -8.38
C PRO A 263 -18.26 -16.70 -7.23
N ASP A 264 -18.11 -18.02 -7.21
CA ASP A 264 -18.71 -18.90 -6.21
C ASP A 264 -17.90 -19.02 -4.91
N GLN A 265 -16.66 -18.50 -4.86
CA GLN A 265 -15.84 -18.56 -3.64
C GLN A 265 -16.44 -17.74 -2.51
N SER A 266 -16.38 -18.30 -1.30
CA SER A 266 -16.87 -17.65 -0.08
C SER A 266 -16.00 -16.43 0.29
N LEU A 267 -16.59 -15.48 1.00
CA LEU A 267 -15.86 -14.30 1.50
C LEU A 267 -14.78 -14.71 2.52
N SER A 268 -15.01 -15.78 3.28
CA SER A 268 -14.07 -16.39 4.22
C SER A 268 -12.80 -16.87 3.51
N GLU A 269 -12.95 -17.67 2.45
CA GLU A 269 -11.82 -18.16 1.65
C GLU A 269 -11.03 -17.02 1.00
N ILE A 270 -11.75 -16.01 0.47
CA ILE A 270 -11.12 -14.85 -0.16
C ILE A 270 -10.31 -14.05 0.86
N MET A 271 -10.85 -13.85 2.08
CA MET A 271 -10.16 -13.13 3.15
C MET A 271 -8.93 -13.91 3.65
N SER A 272 -9.03 -15.21 3.88
CA SER A 272 -7.92 -16.07 4.30
C SER A 272 -6.76 -16.03 3.30
N SER A 273 -7.07 -16.25 2.01
CA SER A 273 -6.08 -16.18 0.93
C SER A 273 -5.47 -14.79 0.79
N PHE A 274 -6.28 -13.73 0.97
CA PHE A 274 -5.81 -12.35 0.93
C PHE A 274 -4.81 -12.09 2.05
N LEU A 275 -5.12 -12.42 3.30
CA LEU A 275 -4.24 -12.19 4.45
C LEU A 275 -2.86 -12.81 4.24
N MET A 276 -2.81 -14.06 3.80
CA MET A 276 -1.55 -14.78 3.58
C MET A 276 -0.72 -14.15 2.46
N GLN A 277 -1.33 -13.85 1.31
CA GLN A 277 -0.62 -13.22 0.19
C GLN A 277 -0.23 -11.77 0.51
N PHE A 278 -1.09 -11.04 1.24
CA PHE A 278 -0.86 -9.64 1.59
C PHE A 278 0.32 -9.48 2.54
N TYR A 279 0.39 -10.31 3.57
CA TYR A 279 1.44 -10.24 4.58
C TYR A 279 2.71 -11.03 4.22
N GLU A 280 2.78 -11.72 3.10
CA GLU A 280 3.98 -12.46 2.70
C GLU A 280 5.25 -11.58 2.73
N ASN A 281 5.20 -10.39 2.14
CA ASN A 281 6.33 -9.45 2.03
C ASN A 281 6.09 -8.13 2.78
N LYS A 282 5.18 -8.11 3.74
CA LYS A 282 4.83 -6.92 4.51
C LYS A 282 4.93 -7.23 6.00
N ASN A 283 5.30 -6.22 6.78
CA ASN A 283 5.28 -6.31 8.24
C ASN A 283 3.84 -6.45 8.73
N VAL A 284 3.63 -7.36 9.65
CA VAL A 284 2.31 -7.61 10.23
C VAL A 284 2.16 -6.78 11.51
N PRO A 285 1.06 -6.03 11.69
CA PRO A 285 0.79 -5.33 12.94
C PRO A 285 0.39 -6.32 14.04
N LYS A 286 0.49 -5.93 15.30
CA LYS A 286 0.07 -6.76 16.43
C LYS A 286 -1.41 -7.11 16.41
N LEU A 287 -2.23 -6.29 15.77
CA LEU A 287 -3.68 -6.45 15.68
C LEU A 287 -4.16 -6.33 14.24
N ILE A 288 -4.91 -7.33 13.79
CA ILE A 288 -5.65 -7.30 12.52
C ILE A 288 -7.14 -7.37 12.87
N ILE A 289 -7.94 -6.42 12.37
CA ILE A 289 -9.38 -6.40 12.57
C ILE A 289 -10.04 -6.69 11.23
N ILE A 290 -10.92 -7.68 11.19
CA ILE A 290 -11.62 -8.12 9.97
C ILE A 290 -13.14 -8.10 10.17
N ASN A 291 -13.91 -8.00 9.07
CA ASN A 291 -15.37 -7.99 9.09
C ASN A 291 -16.02 -9.37 8.85
N THR A 292 -15.23 -10.38 8.52
CA THR A 292 -15.74 -11.72 8.24
C THR A 292 -14.99 -12.78 9.02
N GLU A 293 -15.70 -13.85 9.45
CA GLU A 293 -15.05 -15.00 10.06
C GLU A 293 -14.22 -15.75 9.00
N ILE A 294 -13.09 -16.33 9.42
CA ILE A 294 -12.20 -17.13 8.57
C ILE A 294 -11.97 -18.49 9.22
N GLU A 295 -11.98 -19.55 8.43
CA GLU A 295 -11.91 -20.93 8.94
C GLU A 295 -10.56 -21.23 9.61
N ASP A 296 -9.47 -20.88 8.98
CA ASP A 296 -8.10 -21.15 9.44
C ASP A 296 -7.52 -20.03 10.34
N LYS A 297 -8.36 -19.28 11.07
CA LYS A 297 -7.93 -18.11 11.86
C LYS A 297 -6.74 -18.38 12.74
N LYS A 298 -6.81 -19.43 13.58
CA LYS A 298 -5.72 -19.78 14.52
C LYS A 298 -4.42 -20.10 13.79
N LEU A 299 -4.50 -20.86 12.70
CA LEU A 299 -3.33 -21.23 11.91
C LEU A 299 -2.67 -19.99 11.27
N ILE A 300 -3.49 -19.04 10.77
CA ILE A 300 -2.99 -17.78 10.21
C ILE A 300 -2.33 -16.92 11.30
N GLU A 301 -2.94 -16.80 12.49
CA GLU A 301 -2.37 -16.09 13.65
C GLU A 301 -1.01 -16.67 14.04
N GLU A 302 -0.91 -17.99 14.18
CA GLU A 302 0.33 -18.69 14.51
C GLU A 302 1.41 -18.49 13.43
N THR A 303 1.02 -18.63 12.18
CA THR A 303 1.94 -18.50 11.03
C THR A 303 2.51 -17.08 10.95
N LEU A 304 1.65 -16.06 11.08
CA LEU A 304 2.07 -14.67 11.06
C LEU A 304 2.88 -14.30 12.31
N SER A 305 2.53 -14.84 13.47
CA SER A 305 3.27 -14.62 14.72
C SER A 305 4.68 -15.21 14.66
N LYS A 306 4.86 -16.41 14.10
CA LYS A 306 6.18 -17.01 13.85
C LYS A 306 7.01 -16.18 12.88
N LYS A 307 6.38 -15.65 11.82
CA LYS A 307 7.06 -14.80 10.84
C LYS A 307 7.62 -13.51 11.45
N GLU A 308 6.87 -12.85 12.30
CA GLU A 308 7.26 -11.55 12.91
C GLU A 308 7.97 -11.70 14.27
N ASN A 309 8.13 -12.92 14.78
CA ASN A 309 8.63 -13.20 16.13
C ASN A 309 7.89 -12.41 17.22
N SER A 310 6.59 -12.22 17.05
CA SER A 310 5.73 -11.46 17.96
C SER A 310 4.29 -11.98 17.94
N ALA A 311 3.57 -11.85 19.04
CA ALA A 311 2.16 -12.26 19.11
C ALA A 311 1.29 -11.36 18.20
N ILE A 312 0.60 -11.98 17.26
CA ILE A 312 -0.35 -11.33 16.35
C ILE A 312 -1.74 -11.88 16.63
N SER A 313 -2.72 -10.99 16.66
CA SER A 313 -4.12 -11.32 16.93
C SER A 313 -5.01 -10.85 15.78
N ILE A 314 -5.90 -11.71 15.32
CA ILE A 314 -6.92 -11.42 14.31
C ILE A 314 -8.28 -11.35 15.00
N ASN A 315 -8.94 -10.21 14.99
CA ASN A 315 -10.22 -9.99 15.65
C ASN A 315 -11.34 -9.71 14.65
N VAL A 316 -12.45 -10.43 14.79
CA VAL A 316 -13.68 -10.10 14.07
C VAL A 316 -14.49 -9.14 14.95
N ALA A 317 -14.59 -7.89 14.54
CA ALA A 317 -15.21 -6.84 15.36
C ALA A 317 -16.73 -6.79 15.13
N LYS A 318 -17.51 -7.27 16.11
CA LYS A 318 -18.98 -7.27 16.07
C LYS A 318 -19.62 -6.16 16.92
N LYS A 319 -18.89 -5.61 17.91
CA LYS A 319 -19.42 -4.60 18.87
C LYS A 319 -18.37 -3.54 19.24
N GLY A 320 -18.83 -2.40 19.76
CA GLY A 320 -17.97 -1.33 20.27
C GLY A 320 -17.32 -0.47 19.21
N THR A 321 -16.28 0.27 19.60
CA THR A 321 -15.57 1.23 18.73
C THR A 321 -14.86 0.56 17.54
N LYS A 322 -14.36 -0.66 17.73
CA LYS A 322 -13.76 -1.45 16.64
C LYS A 322 -14.78 -1.80 15.55
N ALA A 323 -16.03 -2.09 15.93
CA ALA A 323 -17.11 -2.34 14.97
C ALA A 323 -17.46 -1.11 14.13
N LYS A 324 -17.40 0.10 14.69
CA LYS A 324 -17.59 1.34 13.93
C LYS A 324 -16.53 1.54 12.87
N VAL A 325 -15.26 1.26 13.22
CA VAL A 325 -14.14 1.40 12.28
C VAL A 325 -14.22 0.35 11.17
N ILE A 326 -14.59 -0.88 11.49
CA ILE A 326 -14.75 -1.94 10.48
C ILE A 326 -15.95 -1.67 9.56
N ALA A 327 -17.05 -1.15 10.08
CA ALA A 327 -18.21 -0.74 9.28
C ALA A 327 -17.87 0.40 8.31
N MET A 328 -17.04 1.37 8.74
CA MET A 328 -16.52 2.41 7.86
C MET A 328 -15.64 1.80 6.76
N ALA A 329 -14.77 0.84 7.08
CA ALA A 329 -13.93 0.16 6.12
C ALA A 329 -14.76 -0.65 5.11
N GLU A 330 -15.83 -1.30 5.55
CA GLU A 330 -16.75 -2.05 4.71
C GLU A 330 -17.52 -1.12 3.75
N LYS A 331 -18.01 0.01 4.24
CA LYS A 331 -18.64 1.04 3.39
C LYS A 331 -17.68 1.51 2.30
N ASN A 332 -16.42 1.78 2.64
CA ASN A 332 -15.40 2.16 1.65
C ASN A 332 -15.11 1.03 0.65
N ALA A 333 -15.11 -0.24 1.09
CA ALA A 333 -14.97 -1.39 0.20
C ALA A 333 -16.11 -1.45 -0.81
N LYS A 334 -17.35 -1.27 -0.35
CA LYS A 334 -18.56 -1.22 -1.20
C LYS A 334 -18.48 -0.10 -2.23
N GLU A 335 -18.19 1.12 -1.80
CA GLU A 335 -18.07 2.28 -2.69
C GLU A 335 -16.95 2.12 -3.72
N SER A 336 -15.81 1.53 -3.31
CA SER A 336 -14.69 1.25 -4.21
C SER A 336 -15.02 0.17 -5.23
N LEU A 337 -15.77 -0.87 -4.81
CA LEU A 337 -16.23 -1.92 -5.71
C LEU A 337 -17.22 -1.39 -6.74
N ASN A 338 -18.18 -0.58 -6.30
CA ASN A 338 -19.18 0.02 -7.19
C ASN A 338 -18.53 0.92 -8.24
N ARG A 339 -17.56 1.76 -7.85
CA ARG A 339 -16.77 2.55 -8.80
C ARG A 339 -16.06 1.67 -9.81
N LYS A 340 -15.42 0.58 -9.35
CA LYS A 340 -14.70 -0.35 -10.23
C LYS A 340 -15.61 -1.08 -11.21
N ILE A 341 -16.79 -1.48 -10.76
CA ILE A 341 -17.81 -2.11 -11.62
C ILE A 341 -18.30 -1.11 -12.66
N TYR A 342 -18.63 0.11 -12.24
CA TYR A 342 -19.07 1.19 -13.13
C TYR A 342 -18.02 1.52 -14.19
N GLU A 343 -16.76 1.72 -13.79
CA GLU A 343 -15.65 1.95 -14.72
C GLU A 343 -15.50 0.82 -15.74
N THR A 344 -15.60 -0.44 -15.28
CA THR A 344 -15.48 -1.60 -16.16
C THR A 344 -16.63 -1.67 -17.17
N ASN A 345 -17.87 -1.40 -16.73
CA ASN A 345 -19.04 -1.39 -17.61
C ASN A 345 -18.99 -0.21 -18.59
N ASN A 346 -18.58 0.96 -18.15
CA ASN A 346 -18.41 2.11 -19.03
C ASN A 346 -17.35 1.85 -20.11
N ASN A 347 -16.22 1.26 -19.73
CA ASN A 347 -15.19 0.88 -20.71
C ASN A 347 -15.74 -0.10 -21.74
N LYS A 348 -16.54 -1.10 -21.31
CA LYS A 348 -17.17 -2.04 -22.23
C LYS A 348 -18.09 -1.34 -23.23
N ASN A 349 -18.96 -0.43 -22.77
CA ASN A 349 -19.83 0.36 -23.63
C ASN A 349 -19.03 1.22 -24.62
N LEU A 350 -17.90 1.81 -24.18
CA LEU A 350 -17.00 2.56 -25.07
C LEU A 350 -16.41 1.67 -26.16
N PHE A 351 -15.95 0.45 -25.83
CA PHE A 351 -15.44 -0.50 -26.81
C PHE A 351 -16.51 -0.92 -27.81
N GLU A 352 -17.73 -1.19 -27.36
CA GLU A 352 -18.87 -1.52 -28.23
C GLU A 352 -19.21 -0.35 -29.15
N GLY A 353 -19.18 0.91 -28.63
CA GLY A 353 -19.39 2.12 -29.43
C GLY A 353 -18.33 2.31 -30.52
N VAL A 354 -17.04 2.09 -30.19
CA VAL A 354 -15.95 2.15 -31.17
C VAL A 354 -16.10 1.03 -32.20
N ALA A 355 -16.36 -0.21 -31.76
CA ALA A 355 -16.55 -1.34 -32.66
C ALA A 355 -17.68 -1.08 -33.68
N LYS A 356 -18.80 -0.53 -33.22
CA LYS A 356 -19.92 -0.15 -34.08
C LYS A 356 -19.56 0.97 -35.05
N LYS A 357 -18.84 2.01 -34.57
CA LYS A 357 -18.45 3.15 -35.42
C LYS A 357 -17.49 2.78 -36.55
N PHE A 358 -16.64 1.76 -36.33
CA PHE A 358 -15.65 1.28 -37.30
C PHE A 358 -16.07 -0.04 -37.98
N ASP A 359 -17.31 -0.48 -37.79
CA ASP A 359 -17.88 -1.72 -38.36
C ASP A 359 -17.00 -2.98 -38.13
N LEU A 360 -16.51 -3.12 -36.88
CA LEU A 360 -15.62 -4.24 -36.50
C LEU A 360 -16.43 -5.50 -36.20
N LYS A 361 -16.48 -6.45 -37.13
CA LYS A 361 -17.30 -7.69 -37.06
C LYS A 361 -16.97 -8.60 -35.86
N ASN A 362 -15.71 -8.61 -35.41
CA ASN A 362 -15.24 -9.49 -34.33
C ASN A 362 -15.24 -8.82 -32.94
N GLY A 363 -15.86 -7.64 -32.81
CA GLY A 363 -15.81 -6.84 -31.60
C GLY A 363 -14.43 -6.26 -31.32
N LEU A 364 -14.29 -5.55 -30.20
CA LEU A 364 -13.04 -4.88 -29.82
C LEU A 364 -12.71 -5.22 -28.35
N ASN A 365 -11.52 -5.73 -28.09
CA ASN A 365 -11.06 -6.07 -26.75
C ASN A 365 -9.82 -5.29 -26.32
N LEU A 366 -9.12 -4.68 -27.27
CA LEU A 366 -7.87 -3.96 -27.04
C LEU A 366 -7.73 -2.83 -28.05
N VAL A 367 -7.28 -1.68 -27.57
CA VAL A 367 -6.90 -0.52 -28.39
C VAL A 367 -5.44 -0.21 -28.10
N GLU A 368 -4.66 -0.05 -29.16
CA GLU A 368 -3.28 0.43 -29.09
C GLU A 368 -3.22 1.82 -29.74
N VAL A 369 -2.60 2.75 -29.05
CA VAL A 369 -2.40 4.12 -29.53
C VAL A 369 -0.91 4.38 -29.62
N TYR A 370 -0.48 4.89 -30.77
CA TYR A 370 0.90 5.23 -31.05
C TYR A 370 1.02 6.74 -31.19
N ASP A 371 2.00 7.32 -30.54
CA ASP A 371 2.34 8.73 -30.64
C ASP A 371 3.83 8.90 -30.87
N ASN A 372 4.21 9.78 -31.80
CA ASN A 372 5.59 10.07 -32.13
C ASN A 372 5.94 11.50 -31.72
N SER A 373 7.07 11.67 -31.05
CA SER A 373 7.58 12.94 -30.59
C SER A 373 9.06 13.10 -30.92
N HIS A 374 9.51 14.32 -31.18
CA HIS A 374 10.91 14.61 -31.45
C HIS A 374 11.30 16.00 -30.90
N ILE A 375 12.60 16.25 -30.72
CA ILE A 375 13.14 17.53 -30.32
C ILE A 375 13.73 18.20 -31.59
N SER A 376 13.02 19.15 -32.17
CA SER A 376 13.44 19.89 -33.39
C SER A 376 13.99 18.95 -34.50
N GLY A 377 13.29 17.88 -34.79
CA GLY A 377 13.67 16.90 -35.81
C GLY A 377 14.75 15.89 -35.37
N THR A 378 15.21 15.96 -34.14
CA THR A 378 16.21 15.03 -33.58
C THR A 378 15.63 14.18 -32.47
N ASN A 379 16.27 13.04 -32.16
CA ASN A 379 15.88 12.13 -31.08
C ASN A 379 14.40 11.69 -31.15
N SER A 380 13.96 11.28 -32.33
CA SER A 380 12.59 10.84 -32.57
C SER A 380 12.25 9.59 -31.73
N VAL A 381 11.18 9.64 -30.97
CA VAL A 381 10.72 8.57 -30.08
C VAL A 381 9.27 8.27 -30.38
N GLY A 382 8.95 6.99 -30.56
CA GLY A 382 7.58 6.48 -30.59
C GLY A 382 7.16 5.94 -29.23
N ALA A 383 5.97 6.22 -28.80
CA ALA A 383 5.35 5.66 -27.61
C ALA A 383 4.11 4.85 -28.00
N MET A 384 3.96 3.64 -27.44
CA MET A 384 2.75 2.83 -27.57
C MET A 384 2.08 2.70 -26.20
N ILE A 385 0.84 3.09 -26.11
CA ILE A 385 -0.02 2.84 -24.96
C ILE A 385 -1.12 1.85 -25.35
N THR A 386 -1.55 1.05 -24.40
CA THR A 386 -2.55 0.00 -24.62
C THR A 386 -3.69 0.17 -23.63
N PHE A 387 -4.93 0.13 -24.14
CA PHE A 387 -6.16 0.19 -23.36
C PHE A 387 -7.02 -1.05 -23.61
N GLY A 388 -7.47 -1.70 -22.55
CA GLY A 388 -8.31 -2.90 -22.58
C GLY A 388 -9.58 -2.74 -21.76
N ASN A 389 -10.42 -3.77 -21.70
CA ASN A 389 -11.70 -3.74 -20.99
C ASN A 389 -11.57 -3.35 -19.49
N GLU A 390 -10.44 -3.66 -18.85
CA GLU A 390 -10.14 -3.30 -17.45
C GLU A 390 -9.43 -1.94 -17.33
N GLY A 391 -9.28 -1.17 -18.43
CA GLY A 391 -8.56 0.10 -18.50
C GLY A 391 -7.14 -0.01 -19.08
N PHE A 392 -6.26 0.94 -18.74
CA PHE A 392 -4.90 1.00 -19.27
C PHE A 392 -4.03 -0.21 -18.88
N VAL A 393 -3.47 -0.91 -19.87
CA VAL A 393 -2.63 -2.09 -19.71
C VAL A 393 -1.15 -1.70 -19.74
N LYS A 394 -0.66 -1.08 -18.65
CA LYS A 394 0.70 -0.51 -18.54
C LYS A 394 1.83 -1.49 -18.84
N LYS A 395 1.63 -2.80 -18.62
CA LYS A 395 2.61 -3.85 -18.94
C LYS A 395 2.89 -3.99 -20.45
N ARG A 396 1.96 -3.54 -21.26
CA ARG A 396 2.06 -3.55 -22.73
C ARG A 396 2.60 -2.25 -23.32
N TYR A 397 2.83 -1.22 -22.52
CA TYR A 397 3.44 0.02 -22.98
C TYR A 397 4.82 -0.24 -23.54
N ARG A 398 5.12 0.38 -24.68
CA ARG A 398 6.42 0.31 -25.33
C ARG A 398 6.90 1.70 -25.70
N LYS A 399 8.22 1.84 -25.69
CA LYS A 399 8.93 3.01 -26.19
C LYS A 399 9.85 2.54 -27.31
N PHE A 400 9.87 3.25 -28.39
CA PHE A 400 10.67 2.94 -29.58
C PHE A 400 11.56 4.13 -29.90
N ASP A 401 12.87 3.90 -30.04
CA ASP A 401 13.79 4.91 -30.57
C ASP A 401 13.75 4.81 -32.11
N ILE A 402 13.25 5.86 -32.77
CA ILE A 402 13.09 5.89 -34.23
C ILE A 402 14.43 6.30 -34.86
N LYS A 403 15.10 5.36 -35.51
CA LYS A 403 16.43 5.57 -36.13
C LYS A 403 16.38 5.98 -37.59
N THR A 404 15.29 5.67 -38.28
CA THR A 404 15.08 6.06 -39.68
C THR A 404 14.67 7.53 -39.74
N LYS A 405 15.48 8.34 -40.47
CA LYS A 405 15.06 9.66 -40.93
C LYS A 405 14.11 9.41 -42.11
N GLY A 406 12.84 9.81 -41.98
CA GLY A 406 11.90 9.89 -43.11
C GLY A 406 12.34 10.93 -44.13
#